data_a967ac43e4457a68db534a42607f61ca
#
_entry.id   a967ac43e4457a68db534a42607f61ca
#
_cell.length_a   1.000
_cell.length_b   1.000
_cell.length_c   1.000
_cell.angle_alpha   90.00
_cell.angle_beta   90.00
_cell.angle_gamma   90.00
#
_symmetry.space_group_name_H-M   'P 1'
#
loop_
_entity.id
_entity.type
_entity.pdbx_description
1 polymer ?
#
loop_
_entity_poly.entity_id
_entity_poly.type
_entity_poly.pdbx_seq_one_letter_code
_entity_poly.pdbx_strand_id
1 'polypeptide(L)'
;GQVDITNGKFVFSCTEAYRVRNGIIGAPLKGVTLIGDGATALKHIRAIGNDMALDPGMGNCGKQGQWVPVGVGQPTMMIGGLTIGGAAA
;
A
#
# COMPACT_ATOMS: atom_id res chain seq x y z
N GLY A 1 -6.89 1.06 6.27
CA GLY A 1 -6.01 -0.09 6.37
C GLY A 1 -5.69 -0.47 7.80
N GLN A 2 -5.23 -1.66 8.00
CA GLN A 2 -4.87 -2.18 9.31
C GLN A 2 -3.56 -2.95 9.23
N VAL A 3 -2.75 -2.82 10.28
CA VAL A 3 -1.53 -3.59 10.46
C VAL A 3 -1.57 -4.24 11.82
N ASP A 4 -1.36 -5.56 11.86
CA ASP A 4 -1.20 -6.29 13.11
C ASP A 4 0.28 -6.24 13.52
N ILE A 5 0.59 -5.50 14.56
CA ILE A 5 1.97 -5.30 14.99
C ILE A 5 2.60 -6.55 15.60
N THR A 6 1.81 -7.54 15.99
CA THR A 6 2.34 -8.77 16.59
C THR A 6 2.88 -9.74 15.54
N ASN A 7 2.32 -9.76 14.34
CA ASN A 7 2.73 -10.68 13.28
C ASN A 7 3.10 -9.99 11.96
N GLY A 8 2.99 -8.66 11.90
CA GLY A 8 3.33 -7.89 10.71
C GLY A 8 2.34 -8.01 9.56
N LYS A 9 1.23 -8.69 9.74
CA LYS A 9 0.23 -8.82 8.68
C LYS A 9 -0.50 -7.51 8.46
N PHE A 10 -0.82 -7.23 7.21
CA PHE A 10 -1.53 -6.01 6.85
C PHE A 10 -2.67 -6.27 5.89
N VAL A 11 -3.66 -5.40 5.94
CA VAL A 11 -4.78 -5.35 5.01
C VAL A 11 -4.99 -3.89 4.66
N PHE A 12 -4.82 -3.54 3.39
CA PHE A 12 -5.01 -2.17 2.91
C PHE A 12 -5.99 -2.13 1.75
N SER A 13 -6.92 -1.19 1.82
CA SER A 13 -7.81 -0.90 0.71
C SER A 13 -7.16 0.13 -0.21
N CYS A 14 -7.23 -0.13 -1.52
CA CYS A 14 -6.69 0.79 -2.50
C CYS A 14 -7.70 1.88 -2.83
N THR A 15 -7.24 3.12 -2.97
CA THR A 15 -8.07 4.22 -3.45
C THR A 15 -8.24 4.14 -4.97
N GLU A 16 -7.20 3.68 -5.66
CA GLU A 16 -7.23 3.44 -7.11
C GLU A 16 -6.47 2.16 -7.39
N ALA A 17 -7.00 1.34 -8.29
CA ALA A 17 -6.34 0.13 -8.74
C ALA A 17 -6.70 -0.17 -10.18
N TYR A 18 -5.72 -0.67 -10.92
CA TYR A 18 -5.88 -1.00 -12.33
C TYR A 18 -5.16 -2.31 -12.62
N ARG A 19 -5.77 -3.13 -13.49
CA ARG A 19 -5.08 -4.31 -14.00
C ARG A 19 -4.22 -3.89 -15.21
N VAL A 20 -3.00 -4.41 -15.26
CA VAL A 20 -2.10 -4.18 -16.38
C VAL A 20 -1.88 -5.52 -17.11
N ARG A 21 -2.16 -5.56 -18.41
CA ARG A 21 -1.90 -6.72 -19.27
C ARG A 21 -1.13 -6.27 -20.50
N ASN A 22 -0.08 -6.99 -20.83
CA ASN A 22 0.75 -6.71 -22.00
C ASN A 22 1.17 -5.24 -22.08
N GLY A 23 1.49 -4.65 -20.93
CA GLY A 23 1.88 -3.25 -20.85
C GLY A 23 0.75 -2.25 -20.98
N ILE A 24 -0.50 -2.71 -21.02
CA ILE A 24 -1.67 -1.83 -21.20
C ILE A 24 -2.44 -1.74 -19.88
N ILE A 25 -2.70 -0.52 -19.44
CA ILE A 25 -3.53 -0.26 -18.26
C ILE A 25 -5.00 -0.47 -18.64
N GLY A 26 -5.66 -1.37 -17.93
CA GLY A 26 -7.05 -1.69 -18.14
C GLY A 26 -8.01 -0.78 -17.41
N ALA A 27 -9.28 -1.19 -17.34
CA ALA A 27 -10.31 -0.47 -16.61
C ALA A 27 -10.02 -0.45 -15.11
N PRO A 28 -10.50 0.57 -14.39
CA PRO A 28 -10.35 0.62 -12.95
C PRO A 28 -11.04 -0.55 -12.26
N LEU A 29 -10.45 -1.01 -11.16
CA LEU A 29 -10.99 -2.06 -10.32
C LEU A 29 -11.59 -1.47 -9.07
N LYS A 30 -12.67 -2.08 -8.57
CA LYS A 30 -13.33 -1.66 -7.34
C LYS A 30 -13.01 -2.60 -6.19
N GLY A 31 -12.95 -2.02 -4.99
CA GLY A 31 -12.82 -2.81 -3.78
C GLY A 31 -11.54 -3.62 -3.68
N VAL A 32 -10.48 -3.15 -4.33
CA VAL A 32 -9.21 -3.86 -4.30
C VAL A 32 -8.57 -3.73 -2.94
N THR A 33 -8.17 -4.86 -2.38
CA THR A 33 -7.54 -4.97 -1.08
C THR A 33 -6.20 -5.66 -1.24
N LEU A 34 -5.17 -5.09 -0.64
CA LEU A 34 -3.85 -5.71 -0.55
C LEU A 34 -3.73 -6.41 0.79
N ILE A 35 -3.34 -7.67 0.76
CA ILE A 35 -3.17 -8.49 1.95
C ILE A 35 -1.76 -9.06 1.91
N GLY A 36 -1.05 -8.92 3.00
CA GLY A 36 0.30 -9.44 3.05
C GLY A 36 0.91 -9.38 4.44
N ASP A 37 2.18 -9.71 4.46
CA ASP A 37 3.03 -9.68 5.64
C ASP A 37 4.19 -8.74 5.36
N GLY A 38 4.46 -7.81 6.28
CA GLY A 38 5.46 -6.78 6.05
C GLY A 38 6.85 -7.35 5.78
N ALA A 39 7.27 -8.34 6.54
CA ALA A 39 8.60 -8.94 6.34
C ALA A 39 8.69 -9.64 4.99
N THR A 40 7.65 -10.39 4.60
CA THR A 40 7.61 -11.08 3.31
C THR A 40 7.55 -10.07 2.16
N ALA A 41 6.73 -9.04 2.28
CA ALA A 41 6.59 -8.00 1.25
C ALA A 41 7.92 -7.30 1.00
N LEU A 42 8.66 -6.96 2.06
CA LEU A 42 9.97 -6.31 1.92
C LEU A 42 10.97 -7.17 1.17
N LYS A 43 10.90 -8.50 1.34
CA LYS A 43 11.76 -9.43 0.61
C LYS A 43 11.42 -9.51 -0.88
N HIS A 44 10.22 -9.13 -1.27
CA HIS A 44 9.76 -9.23 -2.65
C HIS A 44 9.69 -7.88 -3.36
N ILE A 45 10.29 -6.84 -2.80
CA ILE A 45 10.44 -5.58 -3.51
C ILE A 45 11.41 -5.79 -4.67
N ARG A 46 10.91 -5.57 -5.89
CA ARG A 46 11.68 -5.81 -7.11
C ARG A 46 12.29 -4.54 -7.68
N ALA A 47 11.65 -3.40 -7.43
CA ALA A 47 12.13 -2.12 -7.91
C ALA A 47 11.55 -1.01 -7.04
N ILE A 48 12.32 0.06 -6.90
CA ILE A 48 11.91 1.27 -6.18
C ILE A 48 12.15 2.45 -7.11
N GLY A 49 11.12 3.26 -7.29
CA GLY A 49 11.23 4.49 -8.09
C GLY A 49 12.00 5.57 -7.34
N ASN A 50 12.37 6.60 -8.06
CA ASN A 50 13.08 7.76 -7.50
C ASN A 50 12.16 8.97 -7.31
N ASP A 51 10.85 8.73 -7.25
CA ASP A 51 9.80 9.73 -7.15
C ASP A 51 9.32 9.95 -5.72
N MET A 52 10.17 9.70 -4.74
CA MET A 52 9.80 9.88 -3.34
C MET A 52 9.39 11.32 -3.08
N ALA A 53 8.20 11.50 -2.49
CA ALA A 53 7.68 12.80 -2.12
C ALA A 53 7.01 12.70 -0.76
N LEU A 54 7.13 13.78 0.03
CA LEU A 54 6.45 13.89 1.31
C LEU A 54 5.04 14.43 1.07
N ASP A 55 4.05 13.74 1.60
CA ASP A 55 2.66 14.15 1.52
C ASP A 55 2.24 14.74 2.89
N PRO A 56 2.31 16.07 3.06
CA PRO A 56 2.06 16.69 4.35
C PRO A 56 0.56 16.68 4.71
N GLY A 57 0.27 16.46 5.99
CA GLY A 57 -1.08 16.59 6.52
C GLY A 57 -2.01 15.43 6.27
N MET A 58 -1.51 14.32 5.72
CA MET A 58 -2.35 13.18 5.38
C MET A 58 -2.46 12.12 6.48
N GLY A 59 -1.75 12.27 7.57
CA GLY A 59 -1.78 11.27 8.60
C GLY A 59 -1.66 11.82 9.99
N ASN A 60 -2.13 11.04 10.94
CA ASN A 60 -1.97 11.32 12.37
C ASN A 60 -1.39 10.09 13.04
N CYS A 61 -0.46 10.31 13.95
CA CYS A 61 0.12 9.25 14.75
C CYS A 61 -0.39 9.37 16.19
N GLY A 62 -1.01 8.29 16.69
CA GLY A 62 -1.49 8.24 18.06
C GLY A 62 -0.42 7.70 18.99
N LYS A 63 -0.09 8.45 20.02
CA LYS A 63 0.86 8.04 21.04
C LYS A 63 0.38 8.48 22.42
N GLN A 64 0.26 7.54 23.37
CA GLN A 64 -0.11 7.84 24.76
C GLN A 64 -1.38 8.68 24.86
N GLY A 65 -2.39 8.36 24.05
CA GLY A 65 -3.65 9.11 24.02
C GLY A 65 -3.62 10.43 23.27
N GLN A 66 -2.51 10.75 22.63
CA GLN A 66 -2.36 11.98 21.85
C GLN A 66 -2.24 11.67 20.37
N TRP A 67 -2.81 12.53 19.53
CA TRP A 67 -2.73 12.43 18.06
C TRP A 67 -1.82 13.53 17.54
N VAL A 68 -0.80 13.12 16.79
CA VAL A 68 0.19 14.03 16.21
C VAL A 68 0.09 13.97 14.69
N PRO A 69 -0.10 15.10 14.00
CA PRO A 69 -0.04 15.12 12.54
C PRO A 69 1.34 14.71 12.06
N VAL A 70 1.38 13.87 11.02
CA VAL A 70 2.63 13.42 10.43
C VAL A 70 2.57 13.53 8.91
N GLY A 71 3.73 13.78 8.31
CA GLY A 71 3.89 13.69 6.87
C GLY A 71 4.28 12.26 6.48
N VAL A 72 3.82 11.83 5.32
CA VAL A 72 4.11 10.51 4.76
C VAL A 72 4.85 10.68 3.44
N GLY A 73 6.00 10.03 3.32
CA GLY A 73 6.75 10.02 2.08
C GLY A 73 7.09 8.61 1.68
N GLN A 74 6.86 8.28 0.41
CA GLN A 74 7.21 6.98 -0.11
C GLN A 74 7.36 7.03 -1.63
N PRO A 75 8.30 6.24 -2.18
CA PRO A 75 8.44 6.11 -3.62
C PRO A 75 7.46 5.11 -4.21
N THR A 76 7.33 5.12 -5.52
CA THR A 76 6.69 4.03 -6.24
C THR A 76 7.52 2.76 -6.09
N MET A 77 6.89 1.64 -5.83
CA MET A 77 7.57 0.36 -5.66
C MET A 77 6.90 -0.74 -6.49
N MET A 78 7.71 -1.67 -6.96
CA MET A 78 7.22 -2.91 -7.55
C MET A 78 7.43 -4.03 -6.54
N ILE A 79 6.34 -4.65 -6.11
CA ILE A 79 6.37 -5.74 -5.14
C ILE A 79 5.68 -6.96 -5.75
N GLY A 80 6.37 -8.11 -5.72
CA GLY A 80 5.79 -9.37 -6.18
C GLY A 80 5.15 -10.16 -5.05
N GLY A 81 4.28 -11.10 -5.41
CA GLY A 81 3.76 -12.10 -4.47
C GLY A 81 2.75 -11.63 -3.44
N LEU A 82 2.17 -10.44 -3.59
CA LEU A 82 1.10 -9.99 -2.71
C LEU A 82 -0.23 -10.66 -3.06
N THR A 83 -1.04 -10.91 -2.05
CA THR A 83 -2.42 -11.36 -2.25
C THR A 83 -3.31 -10.15 -2.51
N ILE A 84 -4.08 -10.21 -3.58
CA ILE A 84 -4.96 -9.14 -3.98
C ILE A 84 -6.39 -9.67 -4.02
N GLY A 85 -7.27 -9.07 -3.22
CA GLY A 85 -8.69 -9.33 -3.26
C GLY A 85 -9.41 -8.19 -3.99
N GLY A 86 -10.60 -8.45 -4.51
CA GLY A 86 -11.43 -7.43 -5.11
C GLY A 86 -12.22 -7.94 -6.31
N ALA A 87 -12.90 -7.02 -6.97
CA ALA A 87 -13.72 -7.31 -8.12
C ALA A 87 -13.48 -6.30 -9.22
N ALA A 88 -13.75 -6.72 -10.47
CA ALA A 88 -13.74 -5.79 -11.60
C ALA A 88 -14.87 -4.78 -11.47
N ALA A 89 -14.58 -3.55 -11.84
CA ALA A 89 -15.57 -2.48 -11.84
C ALA A 89 -16.59 -2.64 -12.96
#